data_a6c4de9faf1283e88ad9460487ef0f54
#
_entry.id   a6c4de9faf1283e88ad9460487ef0f54
#
_cell.length_a   1.000
_cell.length_b   1.000
_cell.length_c   1.000
_cell.angle_alpha   90.00
_cell.angle_beta   90.00
_cell.angle_gamma   90.00
#
_symmetry.space_group_name_H-M   'P 1'
#
loop_
_entity.id
_entity.type
_entity.pdbx_description
1 polymer ?
#
loop_
_entity_poly.entity_id
_entity_poly.type
_entity_poly.pdbx_seq_one_letter_code
_entity_poly.pdbx_strand_id
1 'polypeptide(L)'
;ENVEYFSHQAQALKAGYRPCLRCRPDSAPFSPAWKGVETTFLRAMQLIDHGALNSGSIVDLATRLGISDRYLRTLFNNYIGVSPKQYSLYSQLMFAKQLLHTSSMSITDVGFASGFNSTRRFNDAFQKELQLSPSQIRRAKPSNNLSNHIQLSFHGPLDWDHLLGFYRRRMIEGLEEVGDGYYQRTVNVNGSKGWFKATLAKESSLDIEFELDDMSQLRSLIANIRRMFDLDVDISKVEDFFTTIDPNLVAKSGIRIPGVWSAWEAGVRAILGQQVSVTAAIGQLNLLVKELSGEQEKASFPTPKQIAEADVSFLRMPGSRKETLKRFAQYMVDNEAEHPSKWIDLKGIGPWTIQYAQLRGLSEPNHLLVGDLVVKKFIRHRPAINAESVSPWGSYATFHCWNQS
;
A
#
# COMPACT_ATOMS: atom_id res chain seq x y z
N GLU A 1 10.42 40.23 -6.63
CA GLU A 1 10.60 38.76 -6.62
C GLU A 1 9.23 38.13 -6.66
N ASN A 2 8.89 37.49 -7.80
CA ASN A 2 7.56 36.89 -8.03
C ASN A 2 7.53 35.43 -7.58
N VAL A 3 7.68 35.18 -6.27
CA VAL A 3 7.56 33.83 -5.69
C VAL A 3 6.42 33.82 -4.70
N GLU A 4 5.49 32.90 -4.87
CA GLU A 4 4.35 32.68 -3.98
C GLU A 4 4.45 31.28 -3.36
N TYR A 5 4.25 31.19 -2.04
CA TYR A 5 4.33 29.93 -1.30
C TYR A 5 2.94 29.44 -0.92
N PHE A 6 2.69 28.14 -1.14
CA PHE A 6 1.45 27.47 -0.80
C PHE A 6 1.71 26.35 0.20
N SER A 7 0.85 26.20 1.18
CA SER A 7 0.95 25.10 2.16
C SER A 7 0.55 23.75 1.60
N HIS A 8 -0.16 23.73 0.45
CA HIS A 8 -0.59 22.50 -0.21
C HIS A 8 -0.68 22.69 -1.73
N GLN A 9 -0.30 21.64 -2.49
CA GLN A 9 -0.29 21.66 -3.96
C GLN A 9 -1.66 22.01 -4.58
N ALA A 10 -2.77 21.59 -3.96
CA ALA A 10 -4.12 21.92 -4.42
C ALA A 10 -4.44 23.43 -4.33
N GLN A 11 -3.83 24.17 -3.40
CA GLN A 11 -3.97 25.62 -3.32
C GLN A 11 -3.24 26.31 -4.47
N ALA A 12 -2.04 25.85 -4.81
CA ALA A 12 -1.28 26.36 -5.95
C ALA A 12 -2.05 26.14 -7.25
N LEU A 13 -2.65 24.97 -7.45
CA LEU A 13 -3.49 24.69 -8.63
C LEU A 13 -4.71 25.62 -8.68
N LYS A 14 -5.41 25.82 -7.55
CA LYS A 14 -6.53 26.76 -7.44
C LYS A 14 -6.14 28.21 -7.79
N ALA A 15 -4.92 28.60 -7.45
CA ALA A 15 -4.34 29.90 -7.80
C ALA A 15 -3.84 30.00 -9.26
N GLY A 16 -4.02 28.93 -10.07
CA GLY A 16 -3.65 28.91 -11.48
C GLY A 16 -2.24 28.36 -11.78
N TYR A 17 -1.50 27.93 -10.76
CA TYR A 17 -0.19 27.31 -10.96
C TYR A 17 -0.33 25.82 -11.27
N ARG A 18 0.50 25.29 -12.18
CA ARG A 18 0.57 23.86 -12.47
C ARG A 18 1.86 23.23 -11.94
N PRO A 19 1.87 21.96 -11.57
CA PRO A 19 3.09 21.26 -11.18
C PRO A 19 4.13 21.25 -12.29
N CYS A 20 5.38 21.46 -11.95
CA CYS A 20 6.48 21.44 -12.90
C CYS A 20 6.61 20.05 -13.57
N LEU A 21 6.66 20.04 -14.90
CA LEU A 21 6.78 18.79 -15.67
C LEU A 21 8.19 18.17 -15.59
N ARG A 22 9.20 18.96 -15.23
CA ARG A 22 10.60 18.52 -15.14
C ARG A 22 10.92 17.93 -13.77
N CYS A 23 10.65 18.66 -12.68
CA CYS A 23 10.96 18.23 -11.31
C CYS A 23 9.86 17.38 -10.67
N ARG A 24 8.66 17.35 -11.24
CA ARG A 24 7.53 16.49 -10.84
C ARG A 24 7.31 16.45 -9.31
N PRO A 25 7.00 17.60 -8.67
CA PRO A 25 6.83 17.66 -7.21
C PRO A 25 5.64 16.83 -6.70
N ASP A 26 4.74 16.44 -7.59
CA ASP A 26 3.57 15.60 -7.36
C ASP A 26 3.88 14.09 -7.34
N SER A 27 5.10 13.67 -7.68
CA SER A 27 5.47 12.25 -7.74
C SER A 27 5.93 11.64 -6.42
N ALA A 28 6.01 12.44 -5.34
CA ALA A 28 6.32 11.99 -3.99
C ALA A 28 5.15 12.32 -3.05
N PRO A 29 4.09 11.51 -3.01
CA PRO A 29 3.00 11.72 -2.08
C PRO A 29 3.45 11.41 -0.65
N PHE A 30 3.13 12.30 0.25
CA PHE A 30 3.10 12.27 1.71
C PHE A 30 3.87 11.13 2.41
N SER A 31 5.01 11.48 2.99
CA SER A 31 5.69 10.64 3.99
C SER A 31 4.76 10.35 5.18
N PRO A 32 4.70 9.09 5.69
CA PRO A 32 3.94 8.73 6.90
C PRO A 32 4.26 9.55 8.15
N ALA A 33 5.40 10.22 8.22
CA ALA A 33 5.81 11.10 9.32
C ALA A 33 4.89 12.33 9.53
N TRP A 34 4.01 12.65 8.58
CA TRP A 34 3.03 13.73 8.70
C TRP A 34 1.70 13.31 9.36
N LYS A 35 1.58 12.07 9.84
CA LYS A 35 0.36 11.54 10.47
C LYS A 35 0.03 12.09 11.86
N GLY A 36 0.71 13.14 12.35
CA GLY A 36 0.48 13.71 13.68
C GLY A 36 -0.72 14.64 13.83
N VAL A 37 -1.41 15.03 12.75
CA VAL A 37 -2.46 16.07 12.81
C VAL A 37 -3.72 15.57 12.11
N GLU A 38 -4.71 15.26 12.90
CA GLU A 38 -6.12 14.97 12.59
C GLU A 38 -6.43 13.76 11.67
N THR A 39 -6.57 12.63 12.34
CA THR A 39 -6.86 11.31 11.72
C THR A 39 -8.05 11.29 10.76
N THR A 40 -9.11 12.07 11.05
CA THR A 40 -10.33 12.12 10.21
C THR A 40 -10.09 12.80 8.88
N PHE A 41 -9.33 13.92 8.86
CA PHE A 41 -8.99 14.62 7.62
C PHE A 41 -8.07 13.77 6.73
N LEU A 42 -7.04 13.17 7.31
CA LEU A 42 -6.12 12.29 6.58
C LEU A 42 -6.83 11.05 6.02
N ARG A 43 -7.75 10.47 6.80
CA ARG A 43 -8.58 9.36 6.35
C ARG A 43 -9.51 9.78 5.19
N ALA A 44 -10.08 10.99 5.26
CA ALA A 44 -10.87 11.54 4.17
C ALA A 44 -10.04 11.71 2.88
N MET A 45 -8.84 12.28 2.99
CA MET A 45 -7.92 12.41 1.85
C MET A 45 -7.59 11.04 1.25
N GLN A 46 -7.21 10.07 2.06
CA GLN A 46 -6.93 8.70 1.61
C GLN A 46 -8.11 8.08 0.87
N LEU A 47 -9.33 8.20 1.40
CA LEU A 47 -10.52 7.69 0.75
C LEU A 47 -10.78 8.36 -0.61
N ILE A 48 -10.57 9.68 -0.69
CA ILE A 48 -10.67 10.42 -1.97
C ILE A 48 -9.58 9.98 -2.93
N ASP A 49 -8.37 9.80 -2.46
CA ASP A 49 -7.25 9.31 -3.27
C ASP A 49 -7.48 7.88 -3.78
N HIS A 50 -8.22 7.08 -3.07
CA HIS A 50 -8.70 5.77 -3.54
C HIS A 50 -10.00 5.83 -4.38
N GLY A 51 -10.43 7.04 -4.78
CA GLY A 51 -11.55 7.21 -5.70
C GLY A 51 -12.94 7.27 -5.08
N ALA A 52 -13.06 7.48 -3.76
CA ALA A 52 -14.37 7.52 -3.09
C ALA A 52 -15.36 8.55 -3.67
N LEU A 53 -14.84 9.61 -4.32
CA LEU A 53 -15.67 10.62 -4.98
C LEU A 53 -15.70 10.49 -6.52
N ASN A 54 -15.18 9.42 -7.10
CA ASN A 54 -15.26 9.18 -8.54
C ASN A 54 -16.71 8.86 -8.96
N SER A 55 -17.39 8.06 -8.16
CA SER A 55 -18.80 7.69 -8.33
C SER A 55 -19.66 8.02 -7.11
N GLY A 56 -19.08 8.20 -5.92
CA GLY A 56 -19.75 8.50 -4.67
C GLY A 56 -20.02 10.00 -4.45
N SER A 57 -20.90 10.30 -3.50
CA SER A 57 -21.21 11.66 -3.09
C SER A 57 -20.38 12.11 -1.87
N ILE A 58 -20.34 13.42 -1.62
CA ILE A 58 -19.71 13.96 -0.38
C ILE A 58 -20.46 13.47 0.86
N VAL A 59 -21.77 13.26 0.76
CA VAL A 59 -22.60 12.77 1.86
C VAL A 59 -22.21 11.32 2.21
N ASP A 60 -22.03 10.45 1.20
CA ASP A 60 -21.60 9.07 1.41
C ASP A 60 -20.22 9.00 2.07
N LEU A 61 -19.27 9.84 1.59
CA LEU A 61 -17.95 9.94 2.20
C LEU A 61 -18.02 10.41 3.66
N ALA A 62 -18.82 11.42 3.95
CA ALA A 62 -19.00 11.95 5.30
C ALA A 62 -19.64 10.91 6.23
N THR A 63 -20.67 10.20 5.77
CA THR A 63 -21.30 9.10 6.49
C THR A 63 -20.29 7.99 6.82
N ARG A 64 -19.47 7.61 5.85
CA ARG A 64 -18.40 6.61 6.04
C ARG A 64 -17.35 7.03 7.06
N LEU A 65 -17.16 8.34 7.24
CA LEU A 65 -16.23 8.93 8.22
C LEU A 65 -16.89 9.18 9.58
N GLY A 66 -18.21 8.98 9.72
CA GLY A 66 -18.96 9.26 10.93
C GLY A 66 -19.10 10.76 11.24
N ILE A 67 -19.10 11.63 10.22
CA ILE A 67 -19.18 13.09 10.35
C ILE A 67 -20.24 13.67 9.41
N SER A 68 -20.62 14.94 9.60
CA SER A 68 -21.48 15.65 8.65
C SER A 68 -20.70 16.11 7.42
N ASP A 69 -21.39 16.23 6.27
CA ASP A 69 -20.81 16.77 5.02
C ASP A 69 -20.35 18.24 5.18
N ARG A 70 -21.07 19.01 6.01
CA ARG A 70 -20.66 20.38 6.36
C ARG A 70 -19.33 20.40 7.11
N TYR A 71 -19.16 19.51 8.10
CA TYR A 71 -17.91 19.42 8.85
C TYR A 71 -16.75 18.94 7.96
N LEU A 72 -16.99 17.98 7.08
CA LEU A 72 -16.00 17.53 6.10
C LEU A 72 -15.51 18.69 5.21
N ARG A 73 -16.43 19.53 4.71
CA ARG A 73 -16.07 20.75 3.93
C ARG A 73 -15.25 21.73 4.75
N THR A 74 -15.61 21.93 6.02
CA THR A 74 -14.87 22.79 6.93
C THR A 74 -13.45 22.29 7.16
N LEU A 75 -13.26 20.97 7.38
CA LEU A 75 -11.93 20.37 7.52
C LEU A 75 -11.07 20.66 6.27
N PHE A 76 -11.58 20.35 5.09
CA PHE A 76 -10.83 20.57 3.84
C PHE A 76 -10.47 22.04 3.63
N ASN A 77 -11.40 22.94 3.89
CA ASN A 77 -11.13 24.38 3.75
C ASN A 77 -10.08 24.86 4.76
N ASN A 78 -10.13 24.39 6.00
CA ASN A 78 -9.20 24.79 7.06
C ASN A 78 -7.78 24.25 6.83
N TYR A 79 -7.66 22.96 6.41
CA TYR A 79 -6.36 22.31 6.28
C TYR A 79 -5.67 22.58 4.94
N ILE A 80 -6.42 22.60 3.84
CA ILE A 80 -5.84 22.70 2.50
C ILE A 80 -6.47 23.80 1.61
N GLY A 81 -7.42 24.58 2.14
CA GLY A 81 -7.99 25.76 1.46
C GLY A 81 -8.83 25.44 0.22
N VAL A 82 -9.20 24.17 0.00
CA VAL A 82 -10.03 23.73 -1.14
C VAL A 82 -11.15 22.81 -0.67
N SER A 83 -12.24 22.67 -1.45
CA SER A 83 -13.32 21.76 -1.13
C SER A 83 -12.92 20.29 -1.39
N PRO A 84 -13.60 19.28 -0.77
CA PRO A 84 -13.39 17.87 -1.07
C PRO A 84 -13.50 17.52 -2.56
N LYS A 85 -14.44 18.15 -3.29
CA LYS A 85 -14.60 17.96 -4.75
C LYS A 85 -13.42 18.53 -5.54
N GLN A 86 -12.92 19.70 -5.17
CA GLN A 86 -11.73 20.29 -5.81
C GLN A 86 -10.50 19.44 -5.54
N TYR A 87 -10.33 18.94 -4.32
CA TYR A 87 -9.26 17.99 -4.01
C TYR A 87 -9.38 16.70 -4.81
N SER A 88 -10.58 16.13 -4.93
CA SER A 88 -10.82 14.92 -5.76
C SER A 88 -10.44 15.17 -7.22
N LEU A 89 -10.88 16.27 -7.81
CA LEU A 89 -10.51 16.63 -9.19
C LEU A 89 -8.99 16.79 -9.35
N TYR A 90 -8.35 17.51 -8.41
CA TYR A 90 -6.89 17.62 -8.37
C TYR A 90 -6.21 16.24 -8.35
N SER A 91 -6.66 15.38 -7.46
CA SER A 91 -6.13 14.03 -7.31
C SER A 91 -6.31 13.17 -8.57
N GLN A 92 -7.49 13.25 -9.23
CA GLN A 92 -7.74 12.60 -10.52
C GLN A 92 -6.80 13.09 -11.63
N LEU A 93 -6.61 14.42 -11.73
CA LEU A 93 -5.74 15.03 -12.74
C LEU A 93 -4.26 14.68 -12.52
N MET A 94 -3.80 14.65 -11.26
CA MET A 94 -2.43 14.27 -10.94
C MET A 94 -2.18 12.79 -11.24
N PHE A 95 -3.13 11.92 -10.94
CA PHE A 95 -3.05 10.51 -11.30
C PHE A 95 -3.05 10.30 -12.83
N ALA A 96 -3.94 10.98 -13.56
CA ALA A 96 -3.94 10.94 -15.01
C ALA A 96 -2.62 11.45 -15.61
N LYS A 97 -2.07 12.55 -15.08
CA LYS A 97 -0.76 13.08 -15.46
C LYS A 97 0.33 12.04 -15.26
N GLN A 98 0.33 11.34 -14.11
CA GLN A 98 1.28 10.26 -13.84
C GLN A 98 1.16 9.16 -14.89
N LEU A 99 -0.05 8.65 -15.17
CA LEU A 99 -0.28 7.62 -16.16
C LEU A 99 0.18 8.06 -17.57
N LEU A 100 -0.09 9.30 -17.98
CA LEU A 100 0.35 9.84 -19.26
C LEU A 100 1.89 9.89 -19.41
N HIS A 101 2.61 10.04 -18.29
CA HIS A 101 4.08 10.04 -18.28
C HIS A 101 4.69 8.65 -18.23
N THR A 102 4.05 7.72 -17.54
CA THR A 102 4.67 6.47 -17.07
C THR A 102 4.03 5.20 -17.63
N SER A 103 2.93 5.32 -18.39
CA SER A 103 2.24 4.18 -18.98
C SER A 103 2.11 4.26 -20.50
N SER A 104 1.89 3.09 -21.12
CA SER A 104 1.58 2.95 -22.54
C SER A 104 0.08 3.00 -22.86
N MET A 105 -0.79 3.24 -21.85
CA MET A 105 -2.24 3.25 -21.98
C MET A 105 -2.73 4.30 -22.97
N SER A 106 -3.88 4.07 -23.62
CA SER A 106 -4.52 5.09 -24.45
C SER A 106 -4.96 6.30 -23.61
N ILE A 107 -5.12 7.48 -24.22
CA ILE A 107 -5.62 8.67 -23.53
C ILE A 107 -7.01 8.43 -22.94
N THR A 108 -7.84 7.69 -23.65
CA THR A 108 -9.19 7.31 -23.24
C THR A 108 -9.14 6.44 -21.98
N ASP A 109 -8.31 5.40 -21.99
CA ASP A 109 -8.14 4.49 -20.83
C ASP A 109 -7.56 5.21 -19.62
N VAL A 110 -6.59 6.12 -19.83
CA VAL A 110 -6.07 6.99 -18.75
C VAL A 110 -7.20 7.83 -18.13
N GLY A 111 -8.09 8.39 -18.95
CA GLY A 111 -9.25 9.14 -18.45
C GLY A 111 -10.15 8.29 -17.57
N PHE A 112 -10.54 7.10 -18.02
CA PHE A 112 -11.38 6.19 -17.26
C PHE A 112 -10.68 5.67 -15.99
N ALA A 113 -9.43 5.23 -16.10
CA ALA A 113 -8.63 4.79 -14.95
C ALA A 113 -8.46 5.88 -13.88
N SER A 114 -8.51 7.16 -14.30
CA SER A 114 -8.42 8.31 -13.38
C SER A 114 -9.77 8.72 -12.79
N GLY A 115 -10.85 7.99 -13.09
CA GLY A 115 -12.17 8.22 -12.53
C GLY A 115 -13.05 9.21 -13.30
N PHE A 116 -12.71 9.53 -14.55
CA PHE A 116 -13.57 10.33 -15.41
C PHE A 116 -14.58 9.43 -16.15
N ASN A 117 -15.83 9.84 -16.17
CA ASN A 117 -16.91 9.08 -16.81
C ASN A 117 -17.01 9.30 -18.34
N SER A 118 -16.20 10.18 -18.92
CA SER A 118 -16.11 10.39 -20.36
C SER A 118 -14.80 11.08 -20.74
N THR A 119 -14.28 10.76 -21.92
CA THR A 119 -13.09 11.37 -22.52
C THR A 119 -13.26 12.89 -22.71
N ARG A 120 -14.47 13.36 -23.00
CA ARG A 120 -14.75 14.80 -23.13
C ARG A 120 -14.53 15.52 -21.81
N ARG A 121 -15.16 15.05 -20.70
CA ARG A 121 -14.97 15.63 -19.37
C ARG A 121 -13.52 15.60 -18.92
N PHE A 122 -12.82 14.51 -19.26
CA PHE A 122 -11.39 14.40 -18.98
C PHE A 122 -10.58 15.48 -19.69
N ASN A 123 -10.76 15.65 -21.02
CA ASN A 123 -10.05 16.65 -21.79
C ASN A 123 -10.40 18.08 -21.32
N ASP A 124 -11.68 18.38 -21.08
CA ASP A 124 -12.15 19.68 -20.61
C ASP A 124 -11.52 20.02 -19.24
N ALA A 125 -11.48 19.07 -18.29
CA ALA A 125 -10.88 19.25 -16.99
C ALA A 125 -9.36 19.48 -17.11
N PHE A 126 -8.67 18.70 -17.94
CA PHE A 126 -7.24 18.83 -18.18
C PHE A 126 -6.88 20.21 -18.76
N GLN A 127 -7.62 20.64 -19.79
CA GLN A 127 -7.41 21.95 -20.42
C GLN A 127 -7.68 23.10 -19.45
N LYS A 128 -8.75 23.00 -18.66
CA LYS A 128 -9.15 24.03 -17.73
C LYS A 128 -8.17 24.19 -16.56
N GLU A 129 -7.79 23.09 -15.93
CA GLU A 129 -7.03 23.11 -14.67
C GLU A 129 -5.52 23.10 -14.90
N LEU A 130 -5.02 22.44 -15.95
CA LEU A 130 -3.60 22.31 -16.25
C LEU A 130 -3.14 23.15 -17.44
N GLN A 131 -4.08 23.79 -18.16
CA GLN A 131 -3.82 24.62 -19.37
C GLN A 131 -3.05 23.85 -20.47
N LEU A 132 -3.17 22.52 -20.49
CA LEU A 132 -2.55 21.61 -21.42
C LEU A 132 -3.54 20.49 -21.78
N SER A 133 -3.43 19.96 -23.02
CA SER A 133 -4.14 18.76 -23.37
C SER A 133 -3.40 17.50 -22.86
N PRO A 134 -4.10 16.37 -22.66
CA PRO A 134 -3.45 15.10 -22.32
C PRO A 134 -2.35 14.69 -23.32
N SER A 135 -2.56 14.96 -24.62
CA SER A 135 -1.59 14.66 -25.68
C SER A 135 -0.30 15.47 -25.55
N GLN A 136 -0.38 16.73 -25.10
CA GLN A 136 0.81 17.58 -24.86
C GLN A 136 1.64 17.13 -23.67
N ILE A 137 1.00 16.47 -22.70
CA ILE A 137 1.68 15.94 -21.51
C ILE A 137 2.32 14.58 -21.78
N ARG A 138 1.75 13.78 -22.68
CA ARG A 138 2.22 12.42 -22.95
C ARG A 138 3.68 12.41 -23.44
N ARG A 139 4.51 11.66 -22.74
CA ARG A 139 5.92 11.41 -23.09
C ARG A 139 6.15 10.00 -23.61
N ALA A 140 5.46 9.01 -23.06
CA ALA A 140 5.55 7.63 -23.49
C ALA A 140 4.72 7.40 -24.75
N LYS A 141 5.28 6.71 -25.77
CA LYS A 141 4.50 6.27 -26.93
C LYS A 141 3.58 5.12 -26.50
N PRO A 142 2.32 5.09 -26.99
CA PRO A 142 1.47 3.92 -26.79
C PRO A 142 2.18 2.67 -27.32
N SER A 143 2.17 1.60 -26.54
CA SER A 143 2.69 0.29 -26.97
C SER A 143 1.55 -0.52 -27.59
N ASN A 144 1.85 -1.29 -28.63
CA ASN A 144 0.94 -2.28 -29.19
C ASN A 144 0.94 -3.62 -28.40
N ASN A 145 1.62 -3.67 -27.25
CA ASN A 145 1.64 -4.87 -26.42
C ASN A 145 0.28 -5.06 -25.73
N LEU A 146 -0.12 -6.31 -25.58
CA LEU A 146 -1.38 -6.73 -24.94
C LEU A 146 -1.39 -6.42 -23.43
N SER A 147 -0.23 -6.29 -22.79
CA SER A 147 -0.10 -6.01 -21.36
C SER A 147 0.10 -4.52 -21.08
N ASN A 148 -0.52 -4.06 -19.98
CA ASN A 148 -0.36 -2.70 -19.52
C ASN A 148 0.91 -2.57 -18.67
N HIS A 149 1.68 -1.50 -18.89
CA HIS A 149 2.89 -1.18 -18.16
C HIS A 149 2.80 0.19 -17.49
N ILE A 150 3.31 0.31 -16.27
CA ILE A 150 3.48 1.57 -15.57
C ILE A 150 4.79 1.58 -14.78
N GLN A 151 5.49 2.71 -14.80
CA GLN A 151 6.67 2.91 -13.96
C GLN A 151 6.30 3.59 -12.64
N LEU A 152 6.73 2.99 -11.52
CA LEU A 152 6.56 3.53 -10.18
C LEU A 152 7.90 3.98 -9.63
N SER A 153 8.07 5.29 -9.49
CA SER A 153 9.28 5.88 -8.91
C SER A 153 9.26 5.78 -7.38
N PHE A 154 10.46 5.71 -6.79
CA PHE A 154 10.68 5.76 -5.34
C PHE A 154 11.90 6.64 -5.03
N HIS A 155 12.11 6.99 -3.76
CA HIS A 155 13.24 7.76 -3.29
C HIS A 155 14.18 6.94 -2.40
N GLY A 156 15.47 7.25 -2.49
CA GLY A 156 16.51 6.54 -1.75
C GLY A 156 16.81 5.14 -2.31
N PRO A 157 17.69 4.39 -1.66
CA PRO A 157 18.06 3.06 -2.10
C PRO A 157 16.92 2.05 -1.94
N LEU A 158 16.98 1.00 -2.76
CA LEU A 158 16.15 -0.20 -2.67
C LEU A 158 17.01 -1.43 -2.90
N ASP A 159 17.17 -2.25 -1.89
CA ASP A 159 17.76 -3.57 -2.03
C ASP A 159 16.71 -4.55 -2.57
N TRP A 160 16.61 -4.59 -3.89
CA TRP A 160 15.62 -5.43 -4.59
C TRP A 160 15.87 -6.92 -4.38
N ASP A 161 17.11 -7.36 -4.39
CA ASP A 161 17.48 -8.77 -4.18
C ASP A 161 17.13 -9.24 -2.76
N HIS A 162 17.38 -8.40 -1.74
CA HIS A 162 16.96 -8.67 -0.38
C HIS A 162 15.43 -8.78 -0.28
N LEU A 163 14.71 -7.87 -0.91
CA LEU A 163 13.25 -7.85 -0.93
C LEU A 163 12.69 -9.11 -1.61
N LEU A 164 13.21 -9.47 -2.78
CA LEU A 164 12.86 -10.71 -3.49
C LEU A 164 13.21 -11.94 -2.65
N GLY A 165 14.36 -11.99 -2.02
CA GLY A 165 14.77 -13.06 -1.11
C GLY A 165 13.82 -13.22 0.07
N PHE A 166 13.32 -12.11 0.62
CA PHE A 166 12.32 -12.14 1.69
C PHE A 166 10.97 -12.72 1.22
N TYR A 167 10.48 -12.29 0.05
CA TYR A 167 9.25 -12.83 -0.55
C TYR A 167 9.40 -14.29 -0.94
N ARG A 168 10.51 -14.70 -1.56
CA ARG A 168 10.77 -16.08 -1.99
C ARG A 168 10.64 -17.07 -0.84
N ARG A 169 11.15 -16.72 0.35
CA ARG A 169 11.02 -17.57 1.55
C ARG A 169 9.59 -17.63 2.13
N ARG A 170 8.69 -16.78 1.68
CA ARG A 170 7.31 -16.61 2.20
C ARG A 170 6.24 -16.68 1.12
N MET A 171 6.64 -17.11 -0.06
CA MET A 171 5.79 -17.22 -1.24
C MET A 171 4.67 -18.25 -1.01
N ILE A 172 3.47 -17.91 -1.45
CA ILE A 172 2.31 -18.82 -1.51
C ILE A 172 2.19 -19.34 -2.93
N GLU A 173 2.28 -20.65 -3.10
CA GLU A 173 2.19 -21.34 -4.39
C GLU A 173 0.86 -21.04 -5.09
N GLY A 174 0.92 -20.78 -6.40
CA GLY A 174 -0.24 -20.46 -7.22
C GLY A 174 -0.76 -19.01 -7.06
N LEU A 175 -0.40 -18.34 -5.97
CA LEU A 175 -0.77 -16.94 -5.71
C LEU A 175 0.38 -15.97 -6.03
N GLU A 176 1.59 -16.34 -5.65
CA GLU A 176 2.80 -15.53 -5.76
C GLU A 176 3.87 -16.29 -6.55
N GLU A 177 4.70 -15.55 -7.27
CA GLU A 177 5.87 -16.07 -7.96
C GLU A 177 7.04 -15.12 -7.76
N VAL A 178 8.21 -15.64 -7.42
CA VAL A 178 9.44 -14.88 -7.28
C VAL A 178 10.50 -15.50 -8.16
N GLY A 179 10.70 -14.91 -9.32
CA GLY A 179 11.71 -15.33 -10.29
C GLY A 179 13.02 -14.58 -10.15
N ASP A 180 13.85 -14.66 -11.19
CA ASP A 180 15.10 -13.93 -11.28
C ASP A 180 14.83 -12.46 -11.61
N GLY A 181 15.01 -11.59 -10.62
CA GLY A 181 14.81 -10.14 -10.73
C GLY A 181 13.35 -9.68 -10.72
N TYR A 182 12.36 -10.54 -10.49
CA TYR A 182 10.96 -10.13 -10.45
C TYR A 182 10.15 -10.76 -9.32
N TYR A 183 9.07 -10.08 -8.96
CA TYR A 183 7.97 -10.57 -8.14
C TYR A 183 6.67 -10.46 -8.93
N GLN A 184 5.86 -11.50 -8.91
CA GLN A 184 4.53 -11.53 -9.53
C GLN A 184 3.50 -12.08 -8.55
N ARG A 185 2.26 -11.56 -8.62
CA ARG A 185 1.14 -12.15 -7.88
C ARG A 185 -0.20 -11.88 -8.56
N THR A 186 -1.16 -12.73 -8.26
CA THR A 186 -2.58 -12.49 -8.51
C THR A 186 -3.17 -11.58 -7.43
N VAL A 187 -4.13 -10.77 -7.81
CA VAL A 187 -4.77 -9.79 -6.92
C VAL A 187 -6.28 -9.75 -7.11
N ASN A 188 -6.97 -9.33 -6.04
CA ASN A 188 -8.35 -8.88 -6.10
C ASN A 188 -8.38 -7.47 -5.52
N VAL A 189 -8.85 -6.51 -6.30
CA VAL A 189 -8.93 -5.10 -5.94
C VAL A 189 -10.39 -4.68 -5.97
N ASN A 190 -11.03 -4.60 -4.81
CA ASN A 190 -12.45 -4.23 -4.70
C ASN A 190 -13.38 -5.07 -5.60
N GLY A 191 -13.14 -6.38 -5.69
CA GLY A 191 -13.89 -7.31 -6.53
C GLY A 191 -13.35 -7.48 -7.96
N SER A 192 -12.48 -6.59 -8.44
CA SER A 192 -11.80 -6.72 -9.73
C SER A 192 -10.60 -7.66 -9.60
N LYS A 193 -10.59 -8.72 -10.38
CA LYS A 193 -9.47 -9.66 -10.44
C LYS A 193 -8.39 -9.16 -11.40
N GLY A 194 -7.16 -9.60 -11.16
CA GLY A 194 -6.04 -9.26 -12.00
C GLY A 194 -4.74 -9.88 -11.49
N TRP A 195 -3.65 -9.45 -12.08
CA TRP A 195 -2.29 -9.78 -11.65
C TRP A 195 -1.36 -8.61 -11.91
N PHE A 196 -0.23 -8.59 -11.23
CA PHE A 196 0.88 -7.70 -11.56
C PHE A 196 2.21 -8.44 -11.44
N LYS A 197 3.19 -7.96 -12.22
CA LYS A 197 4.59 -8.34 -12.16
C LYS A 197 5.44 -7.10 -11.98
N ALA A 198 6.31 -7.11 -10.99
CA ALA A 198 7.19 -5.99 -10.66
C ALA A 198 8.65 -6.38 -10.94
N THR A 199 9.37 -5.52 -11.65
CA THR A 199 10.82 -5.64 -11.93
C THR A 199 11.51 -4.33 -11.62
N LEU A 200 12.76 -4.39 -11.20
CA LEU A 200 13.58 -3.18 -11.03
C LEU A 200 13.99 -2.67 -12.41
N ALA A 201 13.46 -1.52 -12.82
CA ALA A 201 13.74 -0.95 -14.14
C ALA A 201 15.02 -0.10 -14.17
N LYS A 202 15.25 0.70 -13.11
CA LYS A 202 16.40 1.59 -12.88
C LYS A 202 16.57 1.76 -11.38
N GLU A 203 17.66 2.42 -10.97
CA GLU A 203 17.99 2.65 -9.55
C GLU A 203 16.87 3.30 -8.70
N SER A 204 15.91 3.98 -9.33
CA SER A 204 14.84 4.70 -8.65
C SER A 204 13.43 4.44 -9.19
N SER A 205 13.23 3.32 -9.91
CA SER A 205 11.89 2.96 -10.42
C SER A 205 11.69 1.46 -10.57
N LEU A 206 10.47 1.01 -10.27
CA LEU A 206 9.98 -0.32 -10.63
C LEU A 206 9.16 -0.21 -11.93
N ASP A 207 9.32 -1.16 -12.83
CA ASP A 207 8.41 -1.41 -13.94
C ASP A 207 7.36 -2.42 -13.50
N ILE A 208 6.10 -2.06 -13.66
CA ILE A 208 4.96 -2.87 -13.27
C ILE A 208 4.19 -3.24 -14.54
N GLU A 209 4.22 -4.50 -14.90
CA GLU A 209 3.33 -5.11 -15.86
C GLU A 209 2.08 -5.61 -15.14
N PHE A 210 0.89 -5.40 -15.70
CA PHE A 210 -0.35 -5.78 -15.03
C PHE A 210 -1.51 -6.02 -15.99
N GLU A 211 -2.48 -6.79 -15.51
CA GLU A 211 -3.84 -6.88 -16.06
C GLU A 211 -4.85 -6.68 -14.93
N LEU A 212 -5.98 -6.10 -15.24
CA LEU A 212 -7.06 -5.85 -14.30
C LEU A 212 -8.41 -5.88 -15.06
N ASP A 213 -9.38 -6.65 -14.55
CA ASP A 213 -10.70 -6.78 -15.19
C ASP A 213 -11.44 -5.44 -15.26
N ASP A 214 -11.29 -4.60 -14.25
CA ASP A 214 -11.86 -3.25 -14.19
C ASP A 214 -10.75 -2.20 -14.00
N MET A 215 -10.43 -1.48 -15.05
CA MET A 215 -9.41 -0.43 -15.06
C MET A 215 -9.73 0.76 -14.18
N SER A 216 -10.97 0.94 -13.72
CA SER A 216 -11.33 1.96 -12.73
C SER A 216 -10.65 1.71 -11.37
N GLN A 217 -10.24 0.45 -11.11
CA GLN A 217 -9.52 0.03 -9.90
C GLN A 217 -7.99 0.20 -10.00
N LEU A 218 -7.47 0.67 -11.13
CA LEU A 218 -6.01 0.81 -11.35
C LEU A 218 -5.35 1.68 -10.28
N ARG A 219 -6.01 2.73 -9.82
CA ARG A 219 -5.49 3.59 -8.77
C ARG A 219 -5.29 2.83 -7.45
N SER A 220 -6.26 2.00 -7.08
CA SER A 220 -6.18 1.16 -5.89
C SER A 220 -5.11 0.07 -6.05
N LEU A 221 -4.98 -0.51 -7.24
CA LEU A 221 -3.89 -1.45 -7.55
C LEU A 221 -2.53 -0.81 -7.33
N ILE A 222 -2.29 0.37 -7.91
CA ILE A 222 -1.02 1.10 -7.78
C ILE A 222 -0.74 1.48 -6.33
N ALA A 223 -1.74 1.97 -5.60
CA ALA A 223 -1.59 2.32 -4.18
C ALA A 223 -1.18 1.10 -3.34
N ASN A 224 -1.79 -0.06 -3.58
CA ASN A 224 -1.43 -1.31 -2.91
C ASN A 224 -0.01 -1.79 -3.27
N ILE A 225 0.39 -1.70 -4.55
CA ILE A 225 1.75 -2.05 -5.00
C ILE A 225 2.78 -1.13 -4.34
N ARG A 226 2.53 0.19 -4.32
CA ARG A 226 3.42 1.17 -3.66
C ARG A 226 3.58 0.86 -2.18
N ARG A 227 2.46 0.59 -1.48
CA ARG A 227 2.47 0.20 -0.07
C ARG A 227 3.21 -1.14 0.14
N MET A 228 2.95 -2.13 -0.70
CA MET A 228 3.52 -3.47 -0.58
C MET A 228 5.05 -3.48 -0.72
N PHE A 229 5.61 -2.62 -1.60
CA PHE A 229 7.05 -2.45 -1.79
C PHE A 229 7.62 -1.24 -1.04
N ASP A 230 6.79 -0.56 -0.23
CA ASP A 230 7.19 0.60 0.58
C ASP A 230 7.87 1.72 -0.23
N LEU A 231 7.27 2.08 -1.37
CA LEU A 231 7.87 3.00 -2.35
C LEU A 231 7.73 4.49 -1.96
N ASP A 232 6.91 4.82 -0.95
CA ASP A 232 6.59 6.20 -0.60
C ASP A 232 7.52 6.80 0.46
N VAL A 233 8.41 5.99 1.02
CA VAL A 233 9.36 6.41 2.04
C VAL A 233 10.71 6.76 1.41
N ASP A 234 11.31 7.85 1.87
CA ASP A 234 12.71 8.16 1.64
C ASP A 234 13.56 7.40 2.66
N ILE A 235 14.03 6.23 2.24
CA ILE A 235 14.75 5.30 3.13
C ILE A 235 16.07 5.87 3.61
N SER A 236 16.72 6.77 2.86
CA SER A 236 17.96 7.41 3.28
C SER A 236 17.79 8.16 4.59
N LYS A 237 16.64 8.84 4.79
CA LYS A 237 16.36 9.55 6.05
C LYS A 237 16.16 8.61 7.24
N VAL A 238 15.61 7.43 6.99
CA VAL A 238 15.43 6.38 8.01
C VAL A 238 16.80 5.81 8.43
N GLU A 239 17.65 5.53 7.46
CA GLU A 239 18.99 5.01 7.68
C GLU A 239 19.90 6.04 8.37
N ASP A 240 19.85 7.30 7.94
CA ASP A 240 20.57 8.39 8.60
C ASP A 240 20.16 8.53 10.06
N PHE A 241 18.85 8.45 10.35
CA PHE A 241 18.36 8.47 11.72
C PHE A 241 18.88 7.30 12.55
N PHE A 242 18.89 6.08 12.03
CA PHE A 242 19.38 4.91 12.74
C PHE A 242 20.88 4.96 13.03
N THR A 243 21.67 5.54 12.14
CA THR A 243 23.12 5.70 12.38
C THR A 243 23.42 6.60 13.56
N THR A 244 22.52 7.51 13.93
CA THR A 244 22.64 8.32 15.17
C THR A 244 22.37 7.54 16.45
N ILE A 245 21.64 6.41 16.37
CA ILE A 245 21.28 5.56 17.52
C ILE A 245 22.31 4.47 17.72
N ASP A 246 22.57 3.70 16.67
CA ASP A 246 23.60 2.65 16.62
C ASP A 246 24.10 2.51 15.17
N PRO A 247 25.38 2.87 14.89
CA PRO A 247 25.94 2.77 13.56
C PRO A 247 25.91 1.36 12.94
N ASN A 248 25.77 0.32 13.77
CA ASN A 248 25.72 -1.07 13.32
C ASN A 248 24.27 -1.56 13.09
N LEU A 249 23.25 -0.74 13.33
CA LEU A 249 21.88 -1.12 13.07
C LEU A 249 21.62 -1.25 11.57
N VAL A 250 22.16 -0.35 10.78
CA VAL A 250 22.06 -0.38 9.31
C VAL A 250 23.26 -1.15 8.72
N ALA A 251 23.22 -2.48 8.79
CA ALA A 251 24.27 -3.32 8.19
C ALA A 251 24.15 -3.41 6.65
N LYS A 252 22.97 -3.13 6.10
CA LYS A 252 22.70 -3.15 4.66
C LYS A 252 21.73 -2.02 4.32
N SER A 253 22.08 -1.20 3.35
CA SER A 253 21.24 -0.10 2.88
C SER A 253 20.12 -0.58 1.97
N GLY A 254 19.03 0.16 1.92
CA GLY A 254 17.90 -0.10 1.02
C GLY A 254 16.88 -1.11 1.55
N ILE A 255 16.93 -1.46 2.84
CA ILE A 255 15.94 -2.36 3.45
C ILE A 255 14.63 -1.60 3.67
N ARG A 256 13.60 -2.02 2.95
CA ARG A 256 12.23 -1.49 3.03
C ARG A 256 11.30 -2.51 3.67
N ILE A 257 10.09 -2.08 4.05
CA ILE A 257 9.06 -2.96 4.60
C ILE A 257 8.49 -3.84 3.47
N PRO A 258 8.76 -5.18 3.46
CA PRO A 258 8.12 -6.08 2.49
C PRO A 258 6.67 -6.34 2.91
N GLY A 259 5.76 -5.50 2.47
CA GLY A 259 4.34 -5.60 2.77
C GLY A 259 3.68 -6.87 2.22
N VAL A 260 2.44 -7.13 2.63
CA VAL A 260 1.54 -8.11 2.00
C VAL A 260 0.31 -7.40 1.45
N TRP A 261 -0.53 -8.11 0.70
CA TRP A 261 -1.61 -7.48 -0.05
C TRP A 261 -2.63 -6.72 0.81
N SER A 262 -2.94 -7.20 2.00
CA SER A 262 -3.91 -6.57 2.91
C SER A 262 -3.62 -6.87 4.38
N ALA A 263 -4.26 -6.13 5.29
CA ALA A 263 -4.24 -6.42 6.71
C ALA A 263 -4.88 -7.79 7.01
N TRP A 264 -5.93 -8.17 6.28
CA TRP A 264 -6.53 -9.50 6.34
C TRP A 264 -5.51 -10.61 6.06
N GLU A 265 -4.83 -10.54 4.92
CA GLU A 265 -3.78 -11.52 4.57
C GLU A 265 -2.67 -11.54 5.62
N ALA A 266 -2.23 -10.38 6.12
CA ALA A 266 -1.23 -10.28 7.18
C ALA A 266 -1.68 -10.96 8.47
N GLY A 267 -2.94 -10.78 8.86
CA GLY A 267 -3.53 -11.42 10.04
C GLY A 267 -3.57 -12.94 9.91
N VAL A 268 -4.02 -13.47 8.77
CA VAL A 268 -4.01 -14.92 8.49
C VAL A 268 -2.58 -15.47 8.52
N ARG A 269 -1.63 -14.82 7.84
CA ARG A 269 -0.20 -15.19 7.85
C ARG A 269 0.36 -15.20 9.28
N ALA A 270 0.00 -14.21 10.10
CA ALA A 270 0.44 -14.13 11.49
C ALA A 270 -0.14 -15.25 12.34
N ILE A 271 -1.44 -15.54 12.24
CA ILE A 271 -2.10 -16.62 12.99
C ILE A 271 -1.48 -17.98 12.64
N LEU A 272 -1.30 -18.27 11.36
CA LEU A 272 -0.69 -19.55 10.92
C LEU A 272 0.80 -19.63 11.28
N GLY A 273 1.48 -18.49 11.45
CA GLY A 273 2.89 -18.40 11.83
C GLY A 273 3.16 -18.39 13.34
N GLN A 274 2.14 -18.41 14.19
CA GLN A 274 2.34 -18.39 15.65
C GLN A 274 3.13 -19.62 16.11
N GLN A 275 4.28 -19.39 16.79
CA GLN A 275 5.10 -20.43 17.43
C GLN A 275 5.57 -21.56 16.49
N VAL A 276 5.74 -21.29 15.22
CA VAL A 276 6.27 -22.25 14.23
C VAL A 276 7.32 -21.59 13.33
N SER A 277 8.09 -22.40 12.62
CA SER A 277 9.04 -21.90 11.61
C SER A 277 8.31 -21.26 10.42
N VAL A 278 9.00 -20.35 9.71
CA VAL A 278 8.48 -19.73 8.48
C VAL A 278 8.05 -20.82 7.48
N THR A 279 8.87 -21.86 7.27
CA THR A 279 8.55 -22.97 6.36
C THR A 279 7.27 -23.70 6.75
N ALA A 280 7.06 -23.97 8.05
CA ALA A 280 5.84 -24.62 8.53
C ALA A 280 4.61 -23.73 8.32
N ALA A 281 4.73 -22.43 8.59
CA ALA A 281 3.65 -21.46 8.36
C ALA A 281 3.27 -21.38 6.88
N ILE A 282 4.25 -21.30 5.98
CA ILE A 282 4.01 -21.27 4.53
C ILE A 282 3.36 -22.56 4.04
N GLY A 283 3.78 -23.72 4.55
CA GLY A 283 3.12 -25.00 4.24
C GLY A 283 1.63 -25.01 4.60
N GLN A 284 1.22 -24.38 5.72
CA GLN A 284 -0.19 -24.25 6.08
C GLN A 284 -0.93 -23.23 5.17
N LEU A 285 -0.26 -22.13 4.80
CA LEU A 285 -0.82 -21.14 3.87
C LEU A 285 -1.05 -21.74 2.48
N ASN A 286 -0.10 -22.53 1.97
CA ASN A 286 -0.24 -23.23 0.69
C ASN A 286 -1.44 -24.19 0.72
N LEU A 287 -1.58 -24.98 1.79
CA LEU A 287 -2.77 -25.82 1.97
C LEU A 287 -4.06 -25.02 1.99
N LEU A 288 -4.10 -23.91 2.76
CA LEU A 288 -5.28 -23.06 2.87
C LEU A 288 -5.69 -22.49 1.52
N VAL A 289 -4.73 -21.94 0.77
CA VAL A 289 -5.00 -21.32 -0.54
C VAL A 289 -5.42 -22.39 -1.54
N LYS A 290 -4.74 -23.53 -1.60
CA LYS A 290 -5.06 -24.62 -2.51
C LYS A 290 -6.48 -25.15 -2.30
N GLU A 291 -6.86 -25.42 -1.06
CA GLU A 291 -8.18 -26.00 -0.74
C GLU A 291 -9.34 -25.00 -0.95
N LEU A 292 -9.11 -23.70 -0.71
CA LEU A 292 -10.19 -22.70 -0.77
C LEU A 292 -10.27 -21.92 -2.08
N SER A 293 -9.21 -21.91 -2.90
CA SER A 293 -9.20 -21.22 -4.21
C SER A 293 -9.68 -22.12 -5.37
N GLY A 294 -9.79 -23.42 -5.13
CA GLY A 294 -10.06 -24.40 -6.19
C GLY A 294 -8.86 -24.61 -7.14
N GLU A 295 -9.01 -25.54 -8.10
CA GLU A 295 -8.01 -25.84 -9.13
C GLU A 295 -8.01 -24.77 -10.23
N GLN A 296 -7.65 -23.52 -9.90
CA GLN A 296 -7.48 -22.45 -10.88
C GLN A 296 -5.99 -22.23 -11.13
N GLU A 297 -5.61 -22.00 -12.39
CA GLU A 297 -4.23 -21.65 -12.77
C GLU A 297 -3.71 -20.40 -12.04
N LYS A 298 -4.62 -19.53 -11.61
CA LYS A 298 -4.32 -18.30 -10.84
C LYS A 298 -5.16 -18.29 -9.56
N ALA A 299 -4.58 -18.74 -8.48
CA ALA A 299 -5.22 -18.72 -7.16
C ALA A 299 -5.50 -17.28 -6.70
N SER A 300 -6.54 -17.10 -5.90
CA SER A 300 -6.79 -15.87 -5.15
C SER A 300 -6.63 -16.15 -3.65
N PHE A 301 -6.16 -15.16 -2.88
CA PHE A 301 -6.13 -15.31 -1.43
C PHE A 301 -7.55 -15.44 -0.90
N PRO A 302 -7.87 -16.44 -0.06
CA PRO A 302 -9.22 -16.69 0.43
C PRO A 302 -9.81 -15.48 1.16
N THR A 303 -11.05 -15.17 0.86
CA THR A 303 -11.80 -14.10 1.54
C THR A 303 -12.12 -14.48 2.99
N PRO A 304 -12.43 -13.49 3.86
CA PRO A 304 -12.92 -13.76 5.20
C PRO A 304 -14.10 -14.74 5.22
N LYS A 305 -15.07 -14.55 4.33
CA LYS A 305 -16.26 -15.40 4.21
C LYS A 305 -15.90 -16.85 3.85
N GLN A 306 -15.02 -17.06 2.87
CA GLN A 306 -14.59 -18.41 2.50
C GLN A 306 -13.93 -19.16 3.66
N ILE A 307 -13.04 -18.50 4.43
CA ILE A 307 -12.42 -19.12 5.61
C ILE A 307 -13.45 -19.33 6.73
N ALA A 308 -14.36 -18.37 6.96
CA ALA A 308 -15.39 -18.49 7.98
C ALA A 308 -16.36 -19.65 7.74
N GLU A 309 -16.69 -19.95 6.50
CA GLU A 309 -17.62 -21.04 6.12
C GLU A 309 -16.95 -22.39 5.95
N ALA A 310 -15.66 -22.43 5.60
CA ALA A 310 -14.93 -23.67 5.30
C ALA A 310 -14.73 -24.57 6.53
N ASP A 311 -14.69 -25.88 6.30
CA ASP A 311 -14.04 -26.79 7.23
C ASP A 311 -12.52 -26.68 7.07
N VAL A 312 -11.83 -26.25 8.12
CA VAL A 312 -10.36 -26.09 8.15
C VAL A 312 -9.66 -27.28 8.81
N SER A 313 -10.31 -28.45 8.89
CA SER A 313 -9.75 -29.67 9.49
C SER A 313 -8.50 -30.16 8.77
N PHE A 314 -8.38 -29.90 7.45
CA PHE A 314 -7.21 -30.22 6.63
C PHE A 314 -5.91 -29.50 7.06
N LEU A 315 -6.01 -28.39 7.75
CA LEU A 315 -4.83 -27.67 8.26
C LEU A 315 -4.13 -28.50 9.35
N ARG A 316 -2.82 -28.66 9.23
CA ARG A 316 -1.98 -29.44 10.15
C ARG A 316 -1.45 -28.55 11.27
N MET A 317 -2.35 -28.07 12.14
CA MET A 317 -2.02 -27.20 13.26
C MET A 317 -2.95 -27.46 14.46
N PRO A 318 -2.59 -26.98 15.69
CA PRO A 318 -3.42 -27.15 16.88
C PRO A 318 -4.85 -26.66 16.70
N GLY A 319 -5.83 -27.34 17.30
CA GLY A 319 -7.26 -26.99 17.24
C GLY A 319 -7.53 -25.56 17.70
N SER A 320 -6.89 -25.10 18.78
CA SER A 320 -7.02 -23.74 19.27
C SER A 320 -6.63 -22.67 18.22
N ARG A 321 -5.64 -22.95 17.39
CA ARG A 321 -5.22 -22.06 16.30
C ARG A 321 -6.22 -22.07 15.13
N LYS A 322 -6.80 -23.26 14.82
CA LYS A 322 -7.90 -23.37 13.84
C LYS A 322 -9.12 -22.54 14.29
N GLU A 323 -9.47 -22.64 15.58
CA GLU A 323 -10.55 -21.82 16.17
C GLU A 323 -10.25 -20.34 16.13
N THR A 324 -8.99 -19.93 16.38
CA THR A 324 -8.57 -18.53 16.25
C THR A 324 -8.72 -18.04 14.82
N LEU A 325 -8.28 -18.84 13.83
CA LEU A 325 -8.42 -18.50 12.41
C LEU A 325 -9.91 -18.33 12.02
N LYS A 326 -10.76 -19.25 12.43
CA LYS A 326 -12.22 -19.20 12.17
C LYS A 326 -12.86 -17.98 12.80
N ARG A 327 -12.54 -17.70 14.07
CA ARG A 327 -13.06 -16.52 14.79
C ARG A 327 -12.60 -15.22 14.15
N PHE A 328 -11.33 -15.14 13.77
CA PHE A 328 -10.80 -13.99 13.04
C PHE A 328 -11.49 -13.81 11.70
N ALA A 329 -11.67 -14.88 10.93
CA ALA A 329 -12.38 -14.84 9.66
C ALA A 329 -13.84 -14.37 9.82
N GLN A 330 -14.57 -14.93 10.80
CA GLN A 330 -15.96 -14.52 11.10
C GLN A 330 -16.04 -13.03 11.45
N TYR A 331 -15.12 -12.53 12.28
CA TYR A 331 -15.05 -11.12 12.64
C TYR A 331 -14.81 -10.23 11.42
N MET A 332 -13.88 -10.63 10.55
CA MET A 332 -13.51 -9.85 9.36
C MET A 332 -14.57 -9.85 8.25
N VAL A 333 -15.56 -10.74 8.27
CA VAL A 333 -16.69 -10.69 7.33
C VAL A 333 -17.43 -9.35 7.43
N ASP A 334 -17.66 -8.87 8.65
CA ASP A 334 -18.39 -7.63 8.89
C ASP A 334 -17.47 -6.42 9.12
N ASN A 335 -16.16 -6.65 9.33
CA ASN A 335 -15.20 -5.65 9.76
C ASN A 335 -13.94 -5.59 8.88
N GLU A 336 -14.05 -5.88 7.58
CA GLU A 336 -12.92 -6.04 6.65
C GLU A 336 -12.00 -4.79 6.58
N ALA A 337 -12.58 -3.60 6.69
CA ALA A 337 -11.85 -2.33 6.66
C ALA A 337 -11.36 -1.86 8.04
N GLU A 338 -11.58 -2.65 9.09
CA GLU A 338 -11.23 -2.22 10.43
C GLU A 338 -9.72 -2.33 10.69
N HIS A 339 -9.22 -1.34 11.42
CA HIS A 339 -7.79 -1.28 11.75
C HIS A 339 -7.37 -2.41 12.71
N PRO A 340 -6.21 -3.08 12.50
CA PRO A 340 -5.77 -4.23 13.31
C PRO A 340 -5.69 -3.97 14.82
N SER A 341 -5.53 -2.72 15.27
CA SER A 341 -5.56 -2.39 16.71
C SER A 341 -6.85 -2.79 17.43
N LYS A 342 -7.94 -2.99 16.67
CA LYS A 342 -9.24 -3.42 17.21
C LYS A 342 -9.36 -4.94 17.41
N TRP A 343 -8.40 -5.71 16.93
CA TRP A 343 -8.42 -7.17 17.03
C TRP A 343 -8.01 -7.70 18.40
N ILE A 344 -7.61 -6.82 19.32
CA ILE A 344 -7.07 -7.21 20.64
C ILE A 344 -8.05 -8.04 21.47
N ASP A 345 -9.35 -7.83 21.28
CA ASP A 345 -10.41 -8.54 22.01
C ASP A 345 -10.69 -9.95 21.44
N LEU A 346 -10.08 -10.30 20.29
CA LEU A 346 -10.26 -11.60 19.67
C LEU A 346 -9.36 -12.64 20.36
N LYS A 347 -9.99 -13.62 20.98
CA LYS A 347 -9.26 -14.73 21.67
C LYS A 347 -8.28 -15.41 20.70
N GLY A 348 -7.00 -15.45 21.07
CA GLY A 348 -5.91 -16.04 20.28
C GLY A 348 -5.16 -15.03 19.42
N ILE A 349 -5.58 -13.77 19.38
CA ILE A 349 -4.86 -12.66 18.77
C ILE A 349 -4.21 -11.82 19.87
N GLY A 350 -2.88 -11.77 19.86
CA GLY A 350 -2.10 -10.99 20.81
C GLY A 350 -1.42 -9.78 20.16
N PRO A 351 -0.73 -8.96 20.97
CA PRO A 351 -0.05 -7.75 20.49
C PRO A 351 0.91 -8.00 19.32
N TRP A 352 1.63 -9.12 19.32
CA TRP A 352 2.53 -9.47 18.21
C TRP A 352 1.80 -9.66 16.90
N THR A 353 0.65 -10.37 16.89
CA THR A 353 -0.18 -10.58 15.68
C THR A 353 -0.69 -9.25 15.12
N ILE A 354 -1.16 -8.37 16.02
CA ILE A 354 -1.64 -7.03 15.68
C ILE A 354 -0.53 -6.20 15.06
N GLN A 355 0.60 -6.07 15.75
CA GLN A 355 1.75 -5.30 15.26
C GLN A 355 2.32 -5.85 13.96
N TYR A 356 2.36 -7.18 13.79
CA TYR A 356 2.76 -7.81 12.53
C TYR A 356 1.81 -7.43 11.40
N ALA A 357 0.49 -7.44 11.64
CA ALA A 357 -0.50 -7.05 10.64
C ALA A 357 -0.42 -5.55 10.30
N GLN A 358 -0.19 -4.68 11.27
CA GLN A 358 0.04 -3.26 11.06
C GLN A 358 1.31 -3.00 10.23
N LEU A 359 2.41 -3.65 10.61
CA LEU A 359 3.69 -3.53 9.94
C LEU A 359 3.64 -4.09 8.51
N ARG A 360 3.14 -5.33 8.31
CA ARG A 360 3.16 -6.01 7.01
C ARG A 360 1.94 -5.71 6.14
N GLY A 361 0.76 -5.56 6.75
CA GLY A 361 -0.51 -5.36 6.05
C GLY A 361 -0.82 -3.90 5.74
N LEU A 362 -0.36 -2.97 6.57
CA LEU A 362 -0.59 -1.54 6.42
C LEU A 362 0.69 -0.73 6.14
N SER A 363 1.86 -1.36 6.24
CA SER A 363 3.18 -0.72 6.15
C SER A 363 3.34 0.43 7.14
N GLU A 364 2.79 0.27 8.34
CA GLU A 364 2.94 1.27 9.39
C GLU A 364 4.40 1.36 9.84
N PRO A 365 4.95 2.58 9.96
CA PRO A 365 6.39 2.75 10.10
C PRO A 365 6.93 2.47 11.49
N ASN A 366 6.06 2.44 12.53
CA ASN A 366 6.52 2.51 13.92
C ASN A 366 6.11 1.31 14.78
N HIS A 367 6.56 0.10 14.39
CA HIS A 367 6.36 -1.13 15.16
C HIS A 367 7.68 -1.88 15.36
N LEU A 368 8.37 -1.62 16.48
CA LEU A 368 9.46 -2.49 16.91
C LEU A 368 8.87 -3.74 17.56
N LEU A 369 8.99 -4.89 16.90
CA LEU A 369 8.41 -6.16 17.36
C LEU A 369 9.19 -6.76 18.54
N VAL A 370 9.19 -6.11 19.68
CA VAL A 370 9.93 -6.56 20.89
C VAL A 370 9.50 -7.94 21.40
N GLY A 371 8.31 -8.41 21.04
CA GLY A 371 7.82 -9.77 21.32
C GLY A 371 8.35 -10.84 20.36
N ASP A 372 8.98 -10.46 19.25
CA ASP A 372 9.60 -11.37 18.31
C ASP A 372 10.92 -11.91 18.86
N LEU A 373 11.16 -13.22 18.72
CA LEU A 373 12.34 -13.87 19.29
C LEU A 373 13.66 -13.36 18.68
N VAL A 374 13.66 -13.06 17.39
CA VAL A 374 14.83 -12.58 16.66
C VAL A 374 15.14 -11.16 17.11
N VAL A 375 14.16 -10.27 17.07
CA VAL A 375 14.28 -8.88 17.53
C VAL A 375 14.73 -8.84 18.99
N LYS A 376 14.08 -9.60 19.87
CA LYS A 376 14.42 -9.68 21.29
C LYS A 376 15.87 -10.13 21.51
N LYS A 377 16.34 -11.13 20.77
CA LYS A 377 17.73 -11.60 20.84
C LYS A 377 18.70 -10.52 20.35
N PHE A 378 18.37 -9.82 19.28
CA PHE A 378 19.21 -8.78 18.68
C PHE A 378 19.38 -7.57 19.61
N ILE A 379 18.27 -7.06 20.18
CA ILE A 379 18.28 -5.85 21.04
C ILE A 379 18.83 -6.12 22.45
N ARG A 380 18.85 -7.39 22.89
CA ARG A 380 19.29 -7.76 24.24
C ARG A 380 20.67 -7.20 24.64
N HIS A 381 21.59 -7.11 23.67
CA HIS A 381 22.95 -6.61 23.85
C HIS A 381 23.15 -5.20 23.27
N ARG A 382 22.07 -4.52 22.90
CA ARG A 382 22.05 -3.19 22.31
C ARG A 382 21.01 -2.30 22.97
N PRO A 383 21.24 -1.83 24.23
CA PRO A 383 20.23 -1.09 25.00
C PRO A 383 19.82 0.25 24.37
N ALA A 384 20.66 0.79 23.48
CA ALA A 384 20.32 1.99 22.70
C ALA A 384 19.13 1.75 21.74
N ILE A 385 18.89 0.50 21.32
CA ILE A 385 17.81 0.14 20.40
C ILE A 385 16.58 -0.30 21.22
N ASN A 386 15.60 0.57 21.32
CA ASN A 386 14.33 0.31 22.01
C ASN A 386 13.19 1.04 21.28
N ALA A 387 11.93 0.78 21.67
CA ALA A 387 10.76 1.30 20.97
C ALA A 387 10.68 2.85 20.96
N GLU A 388 11.23 3.50 21.99
CA GLU A 388 11.25 4.95 22.08
C GLU A 388 12.36 5.54 21.18
N SER A 389 13.58 5.01 21.29
CA SER A 389 14.73 5.52 20.54
C SER A 389 14.60 5.35 19.02
N VAL A 390 13.98 4.28 18.54
CA VAL A 390 13.77 4.04 17.09
C VAL A 390 12.50 4.68 16.53
N SER A 391 11.67 5.30 17.38
CA SER A 391 10.47 6.01 16.92
C SER A 391 10.86 7.24 16.10
N PRO A 392 10.18 7.48 14.93
CA PRO A 392 8.96 6.84 14.44
C PRO A 392 9.19 5.68 13.45
N TRP A 393 10.35 5.05 13.44
CA TRP A 393 10.77 4.08 12.42
C TRP A 393 10.93 2.64 12.94
N GLY A 394 10.22 2.28 14.02
CA GLY A 394 10.33 0.98 14.68
C GLY A 394 10.14 -0.24 13.75
N SER A 395 9.32 -0.12 12.70
CA SER A 395 9.12 -1.18 11.71
C SER A 395 10.39 -1.45 10.90
N TYR A 396 11.09 -0.42 10.48
CA TYR A 396 12.36 -0.55 9.76
C TYR A 396 13.45 -1.13 10.67
N ALA A 397 13.51 -0.70 11.93
CA ALA A 397 14.41 -1.29 12.92
C ALA A 397 14.13 -2.81 13.07
N THR A 398 12.87 -3.24 13.07
CA THR A 398 12.50 -4.66 13.07
C THR A 398 13.11 -5.40 11.88
N PHE A 399 13.02 -4.86 10.65
CA PHE A 399 13.61 -5.50 9.47
C PHE A 399 15.13 -5.50 9.48
N HIS A 400 15.77 -4.45 9.98
CA HIS A 400 17.22 -4.45 10.18
C HIS A 400 17.67 -5.52 11.20
N CYS A 401 16.90 -5.73 12.28
CA CYS A 401 17.15 -6.82 13.21
C CYS A 401 17.01 -8.20 12.55
N TRP A 402 15.96 -8.41 11.74
CA TRP A 402 15.74 -9.66 11.02
C TRP A 402 16.80 -9.94 9.95
N ASN A 403 17.36 -8.92 9.34
CA ASN A 403 18.39 -9.07 8.31
C ASN A 403 19.76 -9.47 8.88
N GLN A 404 20.02 -9.19 10.15
CA GLN A 404 21.31 -9.47 10.81
C GLN A 404 21.29 -10.76 11.67
N SER A 405 20.29 -11.64 11.49
CA SER A 405 20.06 -12.80 12.38
C SER A 405 20.19 -14.13 11.68
#